data_5d44a142bd75ae568f083e420f6d2555
#
_entry.id   5d44a142bd75ae568f083e420f6d2555
#
_cell.length_a   1.000
_cell.length_b   1.000
_cell.length_c   1.000
_cell.angle_alpha   90.00
_cell.angle_beta   90.00
_cell.angle_gamma   90.00
#
_symmetry.space_group_name_H-M   'P 1'
#
loop_
_entity.id
_entity.type
_entity.pdbx_description
1 polymer ?
#
loop_
_entity_poly.entity_id
_entity_poly.type
_entity_poly.pdbx_seq_one_letter_code
_entity_poly.pdbx_strand_id
1 'polypeptide(L)'
;PKPIDKITPTELIAINHCLWRVAFDRDTTMAKLRRSTPATALGNVVHLVMRKLGDPSGFDEVWNKAVADAYERLNTDWAPAVPPSPESWPGWSLARVRLRKAWARSGNRSARQSPASKSTPPASLPWRERRLEHPRLPIAGIPDLVERIDKQLWVIDIKTGLNQADPSPEQRLQLLIYCGLVHATLGEMPTYAAVETTRGDRFSFVVDRDEVEDSLGSAVEAVNLFNSAAENGFTETLASPAPDACKWCPYRTACRPFLLSCKKDWEISHTVLFRVTSAAVHDHRSVVEGVVTLPNWHVNQTFVSVGFPFEELPSVGETWAATDYVGGVPSAVASWNTITFRWPSS
;
A
#
# COMPACT_ATOMS: atom_id res chain seq x y z
N PRO A 1 -3.50 7.20 -18.38
CA PRO A 1 -3.08 5.94 -17.74
C PRO A 1 -3.25 4.77 -18.69
N LYS A 2 -2.38 3.74 -18.56
CA LYS A 2 -2.45 2.54 -19.40
C LYS A 2 -3.59 1.62 -18.95
N PRO A 3 -4.27 0.92 -19.88
CA PRO A 3 -5.24 -0.12 -19.53
C PRO A 3 -4.67 -1.18 -18.58
N ILE A 4 -5.58 -1.85 -17.86
CA ILE A 4 -5.26 -2.98 -16.99
C ILE A 4 -5.27 -4.27 -17.86
N ASP A 5 -4.12 -4.92 -17.96
CA ASP A 5 -4.00 -6.25 -18.55
C ASP A 5 -4.38 -7.33 -17.54
N LYS A 6 -3.83 -7.24 -16.32
CA LYS A 6 -4.17 -8.12 -15.20
C LYS A 6 -4.32 -7.31 -13.92
N ILE A 7 -5.46 -7.50 -13.25
CA ILE A 7 -5.76 -6.86 -11.97
C ILE A 7 -5.25 -7.70 -10.80
N THR A 8 -4.72 -7.02 -9.80
CA THR A 8 -4.39 -7.63 -8.51
C THR A 8 -5.49 -7.38 -7.49
N PRO A 9 -5.61 -8.19 -6.41
CA PRO A 9 -6.57 -7.91 -5.34
C PRO A 9 -6.45 -6.51 -4.75
N THR A 10 -5.22 -6.01 -4.59
CA THR A 10 -4.98 -4.65 -4.08
C THR A 10 -5.50 -3.57 -5.04
N GLU A 11 -5.32 -3.76 -6.36
CA GLU A 11 -5.88 -2.83 -7.35
C GLU A 11 -7.41 -2.90 -7.40
N LEU A 12 -8.00 -4.10 -7.27
CA LEU A 12 -9.46 -4.26 -7.19
C LEU A 12 -10.02 -3.48 -6.00
N ILE A 13 -9.44 -3.65 -4.81
CA ILE A 13 -9.83 -2.89 -3.61
C ILE A 13 -9.69 -1.38 -3.85
N ALA A 14 -8.60 -0.96 -4.50
CA ALA A 14 -8.39 0.45 -4.80
C ALA A 14 -9.42 0.99 -5.81
N ILE A 15 -9.83 0.23 -6.82
CA ILE A 15 -10.89 0.61 -7.78
C ILE A 15 -12.23 0.74 -7.05
N ASN A 16 -12.57 -0.20 -6.18
CA ASN A 16 -13.82 -0.17 -5.41
C ASN A 16 -13.90 1.07 -4.51
N HIS A 17 -12.77 1.57 -4.01
CA HIS A 17 -12.73 2.82 -3.25
C HIS A 17 -12.77 4.06 -4.15
N CYS A 18 -11.96 4.09 -5.21
CA CYS A 18 -11.84 5.26 -6.07
C CYS A 18 -11.10 4.93 -7.37
N LEU A 19 -11.81 4.95 -8.49
CA LEU A 19 -11.26 4.69 -9.81
C LEU A 19 -10.14 5.70 -10.17
N TRP A 20 -10.34 6.98 -9.80
CA TRP A 20 -9.37 8.05 -10.03
C TRP A 20 -8.02 7.82 -9.33
N ARG A 21 -8.03 7.20 -8.14
CA ARG A 21 -6.81 6.79 -7.44
C ARG A 21 -5.97 5.82 -8.30
N VAL A 22 -6.62 4.83 -8.89
CA VAL A 22 -5.91 3.84 -9.73
C VAL A 22 -5.40 4.47 -11.03
N ALA A 23 -6.13 5.46 -11.56
CA ALA A 23 -5.62 6.26 -12.67
C ALA A 23 -4.30 6.98 -12.31
N PHE A 24 -4.22 7.60 -11.12
CA PHE A 24 -2.99 8.20 -10.61
C PHE A 24 -1.89 7.17 -10.35
N ASP A 25 -2.22 5.98 -9.81
CA ASP A 25 -1.25 4.90 -9.59
C ASP A 25 -0.57 4.45 -10.89
N ARG A 26 -1.27 4.59 -12.02
CA ARG A 26 -0.80 4.22 -13.36
C ARG A 26 -0.25 5.39 -14.18
N ASP A 27 -0.23 6.59 -13.62
CA ASP A 27 0.39 7.76 -14.19
C ASP A 27 1.80 7.93 -13.63
N THR A 28 2.80 7.86 -14.52
CA THR A 28 4.21 7.96 -14.13
C THR A 28 4.58 9.31 -13.52
N THR A 29 3.86 10.39 -13.87
CA THR A 29 4.11 11.72 -13.32
C THR A 29 3.64 11.83 -11.87
N MET A 30 2.67 10.99 -11.48
CA MET A 30 2.13 10.94 -10.12
C MET A 30 2.87 9.96 -9.21
N ALA A 31 3.78 9.14 -9.76
CA ALA A 31 4.53 8.12 -9.00
C ALA A 31 5.27 8.70 -7.79
N LYS A 32 5.78 9.95 -7.90
CA LYS A 32 6.48 10.66 -6.81
C LYS A 32 5.63 10.96 -5.58
N LEU A 33 4.29 10.95 -5.71
CA LEU A 33 3.37 11.15 -4.60
C LEU A 33 3.12 9.85 -3.81
N ARG A 34 3.40 8.70 -4.42
CA ARG A 34 3.25 7.38 -3.80
C ARG A 34 4.54 7.00 -3.10
N ARG A 35 4.69 7.43 -1.87
CA ARG A 35 5.88 7.18 -1.06
C ARG A 35 5.66 6.02 -0.09
N SER A 36 6.72 5.27 0.16
CA SER A 36 6.71 4.21 1.18
C SER A 36 6.53 4.81 2.58
N THR A 37 5.92 4.06 3.49
CA THR A 37 5.82 4.42 4.90
C THR A 37 6.60 3.42 5.76
N PRO A 38 6.97 3.74 7.00
CA PRO A 38 7.59 2.78 7.93
C PRO A 38 6.80 1.47 8.07
N ALA A 39 5.45 1.55 8.08
CA ALA A 39 4.59 0.39 8.16
C ALA A 39 4.66 -0.48 6.89
N THR A 40 4.61 0.14 5.70
CA THR A 40 4.77 -0.58 4.43
C THR A 40 6.18 -1.12 4.25
N ALA A 41 7.20 -0.39 4.70
CA ALA A 41 8.59 -0.86 4.69
C ALA A 41 8.76 -2.12 5.57
N LEU A 42 8.21 -2.11 6.79
CA LEU A 42 8.21 -3.29 7.65
C LEU A 42 7.42 -4.45 7.04
N GLY A 43 6.27 -4.20 6.43
CA GLY A 43 5.50 -5.21 5.70
C GLY A 43 6.36 -5.90 4.63
N ASN A 44 7.05 -5.13 3.79
CA ASN A 44 7.94 -5.65 2.76
C ASN A 44 9.10 -6.48 3.34
N VAL A 45 9.68 -6.07 4.48
CA VAL A 45 10.69 -6.86 5.20
C VAL A 45 10.11 -8.20 5.63
N VAL A 46 8.92 -8.21 6.25
CA VAL A 46 8.25 -9.45 6.70
C VAL A 46 8.04 -10.40 5.53
N HIS A 47 7.48 -9.94 4.43
CA HIS A 47 7.25 -10.75 3.23
C HIS A 47 8.54 -11.31 2.65
N LEU A 48 9.60 -10.48 2.54
CA LEU A 48 10.89 -10.93 2.02
C LEU A 48 11.49 -12.03 2.90
N VAL A 49 11.47 -11.86 4.23
CA VAL A 49 12.00 -12.85 5.16
C VAL A 49 11.17 -14.15 5.14
N MET A 50 9.84 -14.05 5.04
CA MET A 50 8.95 -15.21 4.90
C MET A 50 9.25 -16.02 3.64
N ARG A 51 9.50 -15.37 2.52
CA ARG A 51 9.91 -16.01 1.26
C ARG A 51 11.23 -16.76 1.38
N LYS A 52 12.14 -16.23 2.21
CA LYS A 52 13.50 -16.77 2.43
C LYS A 52 13.60 -17.76 3.59
N LEU A 53 12.50 -18.21 4.17
CA LEU A 53 12.54 -19.19 5.27
C LEU A 53 13.30 -20.44 4.89
N GLY A 54 14.33 -20.77 5.67
CA GLY A 54 15.23 -21.91 5.42
C GLY A 54 16.45 -21.60 4.56
N ASP A 55 16.69 -20.31 4.21
CA ASP A 55 17.92 -19.88 3.52
C ASP A 55 19.15 -20.19 4.40
N PRO A 56 20.23 -20.76 3.83
CA PRO A 56 21.42 -21.17 4.57
C PRO A 56 22.21 -20.02 5.21
N SER A 57 22.05 -18.78 4.74
CA SER A 57 22.71 -17.61 5.33
C SER A 57 22.20 -17.25 6.73
N GLY A 58 21.04 -17.78 7.11
CA GLY A 58 20.47 -17.60 8.43
C GLY A 58 19.59 -16.38 8.58
N PHE A 59 18.82 -16.38 9.67
CA PHE A 59 17.81 -15.35 9.94
C PHE A 59 18.39 -13.93 10.02
N ASP A 60 19.46 -13.75 10.81
CA ASP A 60 19.95 -12.39 11.08
C ASP A 60 20.55 -11.73 9.83
N GLU A 61 21.20 -12.48 8.97
CA GLU A 61 21.72 -11.95 7.71
C GLU A 61 20.57 -11.51 6.78
N VAL A 62 19.59 -12.41 6.56
CA VAL A 62 18.42 -12.10 5.71
C VAL A 62 17.60 -10.95 6.27
N TRP A 63 17.37 -10.91 7.59
CA TRP A 63 16.65 -9.84 8.25
C TRP A 63 17.37 -8.49 8.10
N ASN A 64 18.66 -8.43 8.47
CA ASN A 64 19.41 -7.18 8.43
C ASN A 64 19.52 -6.62 7.02
N LYS A 65 19.74 -7.50 6.02
CA LYS A 65 19.74 -7.09 4.62
C LYS A 65 18.38 -6.55 4.18
N ALA A 66 17.29 -7.25 4.48
CA ALA A 66 15.95 -6.82 4.12
C ALA A 66 15.59 -5.46 4.71
N VAL A 67 16.00 -5.22 5.96
CA VAL A 67 15.81 -3.96 6.67
C VAL A 67 16.63 -2.84 6.04
N ALA A 68 17.91 -3.08 5.77
CA ALA A 68 18.76 -2.08 5.12
C ALA A 68 18.21 -1.67 3.76
N ASP A 69 17.84 -2.64 2.92
CA ASP A 69 17.25 -2.40 1.60
C ASP A 69 15.91 -1.63 1.67
N ALA A 70 15.09 -1.91 2.70
CA ALA A 70 13.81 -1.22 2.91
C ALA A 70 14.01 0.21 3.44
N TYR A 71 14.97 0.43 4.33
CA TYR A 71 15.29 1.74 4.86
C TYR A 71 15.92 2.65 3.80
N GLU A 72 16.81 2.12 2.97
CA GLU A 72 17.40 2.86 1.86
C GLU A 72 16.33 3.34 0.87
N ARG A 73 15.38 2.48 0.51
CA ARG A 73 14.23 2.88 -0.33
C ARG A 73 13.40 3.96 0.34
N LEU A 74 13.07 3.77 1.62
CA LEU A 74 12.30 4.75 2.37
C LEU A 74 13.02 6.10 2.43
N ASN A 75 14.32 6.09 2.66
CA ASN A 75 15.16 7.29 2.69
C ASN A 75 15.23 7.98 1.32
N THR A 76 15.31 7.20 0.24
CA THR A 76 15.27 7.73 -1.14
C THR A 76 13.92 8.37 -1.45
N ASP A 77 12.82 7.70 -1.10
CA ASP A 77 11.45 8.20 -1.34
C ASP A 77 11.19 9.53 -0.63
N TRP A 78 11.79 9.76 0.55
CA TRP A 78 11.53 10.91 1.38
C TRP A 78 12.62 11.97 1.38
N ALA A 79 13.71 11.77 0.64
CA ALA A 79 14.77 12.76 0.55
C ALA A 79 14.21 14.15 0.13
N PRO A 80 14.69 15.25 0.74
CA PRO A 80 15.78 15.36 1.73
C PRO A 80 15.37 15.08 3.19
N ALA A 81 14.11 14.76 3.48
CA ALA A 81 13.69 14.41 4.84
C ALA A 81 14.28 13.05 5.25
N VAL A 82 14.55 12.91 6.55
CA VAL A 82 15.09 11.66 7.12
C VAL A 82 13.95 10.89 7.78
N PRO A 83 13.56 9.71 7.28
CA PRO A 83 12.54 8.90 7.90
C PRO A 83 13.00 8.33 9.25
N PRO A 84 12.06 7.92 10.13
CA PRO A 84 12.41 7.35 11.43
C PRO A 84 13.20 6.05 11.27
N SER A 85 14.12 5.78 12.22
CA SER A 85 14.96 4.59 12.22
C SER A 85 14.13 3.30 12.26
N PRO A 86 14.60 2.19 11.66
CA PRO A 86 13.86 0.94 11.60
C PRO A 86 13.36 0.43 12.96
N GLU A 87 14.14 0.61 14.02
CA GLU A 87 13.80 0.16 15.37
C GLU A 87 12.54 0.85 15.93
N SER A 88 12.23 2.03 15.42
CA SER A 88 11.05 2.81 15.80
C SER A 88 9.80 2.50 14.94
N TRP A 89 9.93 1.65 13.92
CA TRP A 89 8.79 1.31 13.07
C TRP A 89 7.71 0.54 13.85
N PRO A 90 6.43 0.86 13.65
CA PRO A 90 5.34 0.20 14.35
C PRO A 90 5.38 -1.31 14.16
N GLY A 91 5.44 -2.07 15.26
CA GLY A 91 5.47 -3.54 15.21
C GLY A 91 6.84 -4.19 14.97
N TRP A 92 7.91 -3.41 14.83
CA TRP A 92 9.27 -3.88 14.56
C TRP A 92 9.73 -5.05 15.45
N SER A 93 9.77 -4.86 16.76
CA SER A 93 10.27 -5.87 17.71
C SER A 93 9.45 -7.15 17.64
N LEU A 94 8.15 -7.04 17.50
CA LEU A 94 7.23 -8.16 17.41
C LEU A 94 7.45 -8.95 16.11
N ALA A 95 7.55 -8.27 14.98
CA ALA A 95 7.82 -8.90 13.68
C ALA A 95 9.13 -9.68 13.71
N ARG A 96 10.20 -9.06 14.23
CA ARG A 96 11.52 -9.71 14.33
C ARG A 96 11.51 -10.99 15.17
N VAL A 97 10.90 -10.94 16.36
CA VAL A 97 10.82 -12.11 17.25
C VAL A 97 10.05 -13.26 16.61
N ARG A 98 8.97 -12.97 15.92
CA ARG A 98 8.12 -13.98 15.30
C ARG A 98 8.74 -14.62 14.07
N LEU A 99 9.31 -13.80 13.21
CA LEU A 99 10.03 -14.31 12.04
C LEU A 99 11.20 -15.17 12.45
N ARG A 100 11.92 -14.81 13.52
CA ARG A 100 12.99 -15.67 14.07
C ARG A 100 12.44 -17.03 14.57
N LYS A 101 11.27 -17.05 15.22
CA LYS A 101 10.59 -18.30 15.61
C LYS A 101 10.14 -19.12 14.39
N ALA A 102 9.60 -18.47 13.35
CA ALA A 102 9.21 -19.13 12.11
C ALA A 102 10.42 -19.73 11.40
N TRP A 103 11.53 -18.99 11.36
CA TRP A 103 12.79 -19.44 10.80
C TRP A 103 13.34 -20.70 11.49
N ALA A 104 13.38 -20.70 12.83
CA ALA A 104 13.83 -21.87 13.61
C ALA A 104 12.99 -23.13 13.34
N ARG A 105 11.68 -22.97 13.15
CA ARG A 105 10.79 -24.09 12.79
C ARG A 105 11.02 -24.61 11.37
N SER A 106 11.35 -23.73 10.42
CA SER A 106 11.62 -24.14 9.03
C SER A 106 12.93 -24.92 8.88
N GLY A 107 13.98 -24.51 9.57
CA GLY A 107 15.26 -25.21 9.60
C GLY A 107 15.14 -26.66 10.10
N ASN A 108 14.32 -26.92 11.12
CA ASN A 108 14.04 -28.26 11.62
C ASN A 108 13.24 -29.14 10.63
N ARG A 109 12.50 -28.56 9.69
CA ARG A 109 11.79 -29.32 8.64
C ARG A 109 12.71 -29.69 7.49
N SER A 110 13.61 -28.81 7.07
CA SER A 110 14.58 -29.06 6.00
C SER A 110 15.59 -30.17 6.37
N ALA A 111 15.98 -30.29 7.64
CA ALA A 111 16.87 -31.32 8.13
C ALA A 111 16.25 -32.75 8.11
N ARG A 112 14.93 -32.87 7.95
CA ARG A 112 14.20 -34.15 7.87
C ARG A 112 13.81 -34.56 6.45
N GLN A 113 14.08 -33.76 5.44
CA GLN A 113 13.85 -34.08 4.04
C GLN A 113 15.19 -34.34 3.36
N SER A 114 15.49 -35.61 3.06
CA SER A 114 16.62 -36.02 2.22
C SER A 114 16.55 -35.33 0.86
N PRO A 115 17.69 -35.05 0.19
CA PRO A 115 17.76 -34.40 -1.08
C PRO A 115 17.06 -35.23 -2.16
N ALA A 116 15.83 -34.91 -2.47
CA ALA A 116 15.09 -35.51 -3.57
C ALA A 116 15.52 -34.87 -4.90
N SER A 117 15.71 -35.74 -5.87
CA SER A 117 16.16 -35.55 -7.25
C SER A 117 15.76 -34.26 -7.95
N LYS A 118 16.65 -33.79 -8.84
CA LYS A 118 16.51 -32.65 -9.76
C LYS A 118 15.48 -32.90 -10.89
N SER A 119 14.25 -33.17 -10.56
CA SER A 119 13.12 -33.03 -11.48
C SER A 119 12.05 -32.23 -10.75
N THR A 120 11.90 -30.97 -11.11
CA THR A 120 10.90 -30.10 -10.48
C THR A 120 9.49 -30.49 -10.94
N PRO A 121 8.67 -31.15 -10.09
CA PRO A 121 7.25 -31.17 -10.35
C PRO A 121 6.68 -29.78 -10.07
N PRO A 122 5.77 -29.26 -10.88
CA PRO A 122 5.03 -28.08 -10.50
C PRO A 122 4.21 -28.42 -9.26
N ALA A 123 4.46 -27.71 -8.17
CA ALA A 123 3.52 -27.58 -7.08
C ALA A 123 3.62 -28.47 -5.84
N SER A 124 4.83 -28.71 -5.28
CA SER A 124 4.84 -29.12 -3.87
C SER A 124 4.51 -27.93 -2.96
N LEU A 125 3.44 -28.03 -2.19
CA LEU A 125 3.11 -27.09 -1.12
C LEU A 125 4.12 -27.28 0.05
N PRO A 126 4.40 -26.23 0.84
CA PRO A 126 3.77 -24.91 0.82
C PRO A 126 4.32 -23.96 -0.26
N TRP A 127 3.43 -23.12 -0.83
CA TRP A 127 3.85 -21.98 -1.65
C TRP A 127 3.97 -20.75 -0.77
N ARG A 128 5.06 -20.00 -0.96
CA ARG A 128 5.30 -18.74 -0.27
C ARG A 128 5.55 -17.65 -1.29
N GLU A 129 4.80 -16.56 -1.20
CA GLU A 129 4.96 -15.39 -2.09
C GLU A 129 5.06 -15.80 -3.57
N ARG A 130 4.28 -16.78 -3.98
CA ARG A 130 4.27 -17.27 -5.35
C ARG A 130 3.27 -16.49 -6.18
N ARG A 131 3.75 -15.90 -7.30
CA ARG A 131 2.88 -15.27 -8.27
C ARG A 131 1.99 -16.32 -8.94
N LEU A 132 0.69 -16.09 -8.90
CA LEU A 132 -0.34 -16.87 -9.58
C LEU A 132 -1.05 -15.97 -10.57
N GLU A 133 -1.47 -16.57 -11.71
CA GLU A 133 -2.24 -15.89 -12.74
C GLU A 133 -3.40 -16.81 -13.15
N HIS A 134 -4.58 -16.22 -13.28
CA HIS A 134 -5.72 -16.98 -13.76
C HIS A 134 -5.55 -17.25 -15.27
N PRO A 135 -5.74 -18.51 -15.74
CA PRO A 135 -5.46 -18.88 -17.15
C PRO A 135 -6.40 -18.24 -18.17
N ARG A 136 -7.59 -17.79 -17.75
CA ARG A 136 -8.64 -17.24 -18.64
C ARG A 136 -9.13 -15.85 -18.23
N LEU A 137 -8.95 -15.43 -16.98
CA LEU A 137 -9.42 -14.14 -16.49
C LEU A 137 -8.25 -13.17 -16.34
N PRO A 138 -8.46 -11.87 -16.48
CA PRO A 138 -7.43 -10.85 -16.34
C PRO A 138 -7.06 -10.60 -14.86
N ILE A 139 -6.73 -11.66 -14.13
CA ILE A 139 -6.49 -11.61 -12.67
C ILE A 139 -5.15 -12.27 -12.37
N ALA A 140 -4.34 -11.61 -11.55
CA ALA A 140 -3.09 -12.12 -11.00
C ALA A 140 -2.95 -11.73 -9.52
N GLY A 141 -2.14 -12.49 -8.79
CA GLY A 141 -1.90 -12.17 -7.39
C GLY A 141 -0.73 -12.97 -6.79
N ILE A 142 -0.34 -12.58 -5.59
CA ILE A 142 0.75 -13.23 -4.86
C ILE A 142 0.23 -13.50 -3.45
N PRO A 143 -0.37 -14.69 -3.19
CA PRO A 143 -0.73 -15.08 -1.82
C PRO A 143 0.54 -15.27 -0.98
N ASP A 144 0.50 -14.83 0.28
CA ASP A 144 1.66 -14.92 1.17
C ASP A 144 2.03 -16.37 1.46
N LEU A 145 1.02 -17.20 1.72
CA LEU A 145 1.21 -18.61 2.04
C LEU A 145 0.02 -19.46 1.55
N VAL A 146 0.34 -20.54 0.84
CA VAL A 146 -0.63 -21.59 0.51
C VAL A 146 -0.06 -22.90 1.03
N GLU A 147 -0.76 -23.56 1.93
CA GLU A 147 -0.28 -24.79 2.57
C GLU A 147 -1.39 -25.80 2.87
N ARG A 148 -1.01 -27.03 3.21
CA ARG A 148 -1.93 -28.03 3.75
C ARG A 148 -1.77 -28.12 5.27
N ILE A 149 -2.88 -27.95 5.97
CA ILE A 149 -3.01 -28.17 7.40
C ILE A 149 -4.05 -29.27 7.58
N ASP A 150 -3.69 -30.36 8.23
CA ASP A 150 -4.55 -31.53 8.44
C ASP A 150 -5.25 -32.02 7.14
N LYS A 151 -4.46 -32.09 6.05
CA LYS A 151 -4.88 -32.46 4.69
C LYS A 151 -5.78 -31.44 3.96
N GLN A 152 -6.23 -30.39 4.62
CA GLN A 152 -7.04 -29.34 4.04
C GLN A 152 -6.16 -28.25 3.42
N LEU A 153 -6.61 -27.69 2.30
CA LEU A 153 -5.90 -26.62 1.59
C LEU A 153 -6.27 -25.27 2.19
N TRP A 154 -5.24 -24.49 2.56
CA TRP A 154 -5.36 -23.16 3.17
C TRP A 154 -4.71 -22.11 2.33
N VAL A 155 -5.34 -20.94 2.26
CA VAL A 155 -4.76 -19.69 1.77
C VAL A 155 -4.66 -18.73 2.93
N ILE A 156 -3.45 -18.23 3.21
CA ILE A 156 -3.17 -17.40 4.38
C ILE A 156 -2.50 -16.11 3.92
N ASP A 157 -3.05 -14.99 4.38
CA ASP A 157 -2.51 -13.65 4.19
C ASP A 157 -1.92 -13.16 5.53
N ILE A 158 -0.70 -12.61 5.51
CA ILE A 158 0.04 -12.24 6.72
C ILE A 158 0.02 -10.73 6.90
N LYS A 159 -0.52 -10.27 8.02
CA LYS A 159 -0.62 -8.85 8.34
C LYS A 159 0.28 -8.45 9.51
N THR A 160 1.00 -7.35 9.31
CA THR A 160 1.89 -6.76 10.35
C THR A 160 1.14 -5.89 11.34
N GLY A 161 -0.11 -5.54 11.08
CA GLY A 161 -0.96 -4.74 11.96
C GLY A 161 -1.20 -5.39 13.33
N LEU A 162 -1.31 -4.55 14.37
CA LEU A 162 -1.39 -4.99 15.76
C LEU A 162 -2.83 -5.26 16.23
N ASN A 163 -3.82 -4.65 15.59
CA ASN A 163 -5.23 -4.70 16.01
C ASN A 163 -6.07 -5.32 14.88
N GLN A 164 -6.15 -6.63 14.88
CA GLN A 164 -7.00 -7.39 13.98
C GLN A 164 -7.95 -8.23 14.84
N ALA A 165 -9.22 -8.20 14.49
CA ALA A 165 -10.20 -9.15 14.99
C ALA A 165 -10.54 -10.13 13.86
N ASP A 166 -11.70 -9.98 13.22
CA ASP A 166 -12.03 -10.72 12.01
C ASP A 166 -11.45 -10.07 10.75
N PRO A 167 -11.28 -10.81 9.64
CA PRO A 167 -10.91 -10.23 8.36
C PRO A 167 -11.89 -9.12 7.94
N SER A 168 -11.35 -7.94 7.57
CA SER A 168 -12.18 -6.89 6.99
C SER A 168 -12.80 -7.35 5.65
N PRO A 169 -13.87 -6.68 5.16
CA PRO A 169 -14.43 -6.99 3.84
C PRO A 169 -13.39 -6.99 2.73
N GLU A 170 -12.43 -6.06 2.76
CA GLU A 170 -11.34 -5.98 1.76
C GLU A 170 -10.35 -7.14 1.89
N GLN A 171 -10.02 -7.54 3.11
CA GLN A 171 -9.15 -8.71 3.35
C GLN A 171 -9.85 -10.00 2.95
N ARG A 172 -11.16 -10.12 3.20
CA ARG A 172 -11.96 -11.25 2.75
C ARG A 172 -11.98 -11.32 1.22
N LEU A 173 -12.24 -10.20 0.53
CA LEU A 173 -12.19 -10.10 -0.92
C LEU A 173 -10.81 -10.52 -1.47
N GLN A 174 -9.73 -10.00 -0.89
CA GLN A 174 -8.37 -10.38 -1.26
C GLN A 174 -8.13 -11.88 -1.16
N LEU A 175 -8.53 -12.49 -0.05
CA LEU A 175 -8.39 -13.93 0.19
C LEU A 175 -9.24 -14.77 -0.77
N LEU A 176 -10.47 -14.37 -1.09
CA LEU A 176 -11.33 -15.05 -2.04
C LEU A 176 -10.75 -15.04 -3.46
N ILE A 177 -10.19 -13.91 -3.91
CA ILE A 177 -9.46 -13.84 -5.18
C ILE A 177 -8.26 -14.79 -5.18
N TYR A 178 -7.48 -14.83 -4.10
CA TYR A 178 -6.38 -15.78 -3.97
C TYR A 178 -6.86 -17.25 -4.00
N CYS A 179 -7.99 -17.56 -3.37
CA CYS A 179 -8.59 -18.88 -3.44
C CYS A 179 -8.96 -19.27 -4.89
N GLY A 180 -9.52 -18.35 -5.65
CA GLY A 180 -9.82 -18.54 -7.07
C GLY A 180 -8.56 -18.79 -7.91
N LEU A 181 -7.48 -18.04 -7.67
CA LEU A 181 -6.19 -18.25 -8.34
C LEU A 181 -5.55 -19.60 -7.98
N VAL A 182 -5.63 -20.00 -6.71
CA VAL A 182 -5.15 -21.31 -6.24
C VAL A 182 -5.97 -22.43 -6.87
N HIS A 183 -7.30 -22.31 -6.88
CA HIS A 183 -8.19 -23.27 -7.54
C HIS A 183 -7.87 -23.40 -9.04
N ALA A 184 -7.72 -22.29 -9.74
CA ALA A 184 -7.37 -22.31 -11.17
C ALA A 184 -6.00 -22.95 -11.45
N THR A 185 -5.07 -22.92 -10.48
CA THR A 185 -3.71 -23.47 -10.61
C THR A 185 -3.62 -24.94 -10.21
N LEU A 186 -4.31 -25.35 -9.13
CA LEU A 186 -4.24 -26.72 -8.56
C LEU A 186 -5.39 -27.61 -9.00
N GLY A 187 -6.49 -27.06 -9.49
CA GLY A 187 -7.73 -27.78 -9.73
C GLY A 187 -8.53 -28.13 -8.47
N GLU A 188 -8.05 -27.70 -7.29
CA GLU A 188 -8.65 -27.96 -5.98
C GLU A 188 -9.02 -26.64 -5.30
N MET A 189 -10.26 -26.52 -4.83
CA MET A 189 -10.71 -25.33 -4.09
C MET A 189 -10.13 -25.36 -2.69
N PRO A 190 -9.51 -24.26 -2.20
CA PRO A 190 -9.13 -24.14 -0.80
C PRO A 190 -10.32 -24.35 0.14
N THR A 191 -10.09 -25.06 1.24
CA THR A 191 -11.12 -25.30 2.26
C THR A 191 -11.25 -24.10 3.19
N TYR A 192 -10.13 -23.48 3.52
CA TYR A 192 -10.06 -22.34 4.43
C TYR A 192 -9.22 -21.20 3.85
N ALA A 193 -9.61 -20.00 4.21
CA ALA A 193 -8.81 -18.80 4.05
C ALA A 193 -8.63 -18.10 5.40
N ALA A 194 -7.49 -17.47 5.62
CA ALA A 194 -7.18 -16.83 6.90
C ALA A 194 -6.32 -15.58 6.76
N VAL A 195 -6.53 -14.63 7.66
CA VAL A 195 -5.55 -13.61 8.00
C VAL A 195 -4.76 -14.09 9.22
N GLU A 196 -3.45 -14.09 9.12
CA GLU A 196 -2.55 -14.37 10.25
C GLU A 196 -1.78 -13.10 10.63
N THR A 197 -1.91 -12.67 11.88
CA THR A 197 -1.19 -11.51 12.37
C THR A 197 0.25 -11.87 12.72
N THR A 198 1.15 -10.88 12.75
CA THR A 198 2.50 -11.08 13.30
C THR A 198 2.47 -11.42 14.80
N ARG A 199 1.36 -11.38 15.51
CA ARG A 199 1.17 -11.92 16.87
C ARG A 199 0.96 -13.43 16.88
N GLY A 200 0.56 -14.05 15.74
CA GLY A 200 0.22 -15.45 15.57
C GLY A 200 -1.26 -15.73 15.79
N ASP A 201 -2.06 -14.68 15.94
CA ASP A 201 -3.50 -14.81 15.93
C ASP A 201 -3.93 -15.13 14.49
N ARG A 202 -4.77 -16.14 14.32
CA ARG A 202 -5.28 -16.56 13.02
C ARG A 202 -6.79 -16.46 13.02
N PHE A 203 -7.32 -15.66 12.10
CA PHE A 203 -8.73 -15.45 11.87
C PHE A 203 -9.11 -16.08 10.55
N SER A 204 -9.85 -17.19 10.59
CA SER A 204 -10.13 -18.01 9.42
C SER A 204 -11.62 -18.09 9.13
N PHE A 205 -11.94 -18.35 7.88
CA PHE A 205 -13.29 -18.67 7.44
C PHE A 205 -13.27 -19.85 6.45
N VAL A 206 -14.40 -20.54 6.37
CA VAL A 206 -14.62 -21.58 5.35
C VAL A 206 -14.82 -20.89 4.00
N VAL A 207 -14.14 -21.37 2.99
CA VAL A 207 -14.23 -20.82 1.63
C VAL A 207 -15.51 -21.33 0.98
N ASP A 208 -16.37 -20.43 0.59
CA ASP A 208 -17.55 -20.70 -0.23
C ASP A 208 -17.22 -20.51 -1.70
N ARG A 209 -17.64 -21.46 -2.56
CA ARG A 209 -17.35 -21.43 -3.98
C ARG A 209 -18.04 -20.26 -4.68
N ASP A 210 -19.29 -20.00 -4.33
CA ASP A 210 -20.08 -18.96 -5.00
C ASP A 210 -19.50 -17.57 -4.66
N GLU A 211 -19.07 -17.36 -3.41
CA GLU A 211 -18.35 -16.14 -3.03
C GLU A 211 -17.03 -15.95 -3.80
N VAL A 212 -16.31 -17.04 -4.07
CA VAL A 212 -15.08 -16.97 -4.90
C VAL A 212 -15.43 -16.58 -6.34
N GLU A 213 -16.45 -17.19 -6.93
CA GLU A 213 -16.87 -16.90 -8.31
C GLU A 213 -17.38 -15.46 -8.43
N ASP A 214 -18.17 -14.96 -7.49
CA ASP A 214 -18.62 -13.56 -7.42
C ASP A 214 -17.45 -12.59 -7.30
N SER A 215 -16.45 -12.92 -6.47
CA SER A 215 -15.24 -12.10 -6.31
C SER A 215 -14.42 -12.04 -7.59
N LEU A 216 -14.27 -13.14 -8.30
CA LEU A 216 -13.60 -13.17 -9.61
C LEU A 216 -14.41 -12.39 -10.67
N GLY A 217 -15.74 -12.49 -10.67
CA GLY A 217 -16.64 -11.71 -11.52
C GLY A 217 -16.44 -10.20 -11.29
N SER A 218 -16.48 -9.77 -10.03
CA SER A 218 -16.24 -8.36 -9.64
C SER A 218 -14.86 -7.85 -10.10
N ALA A 219 -13.83 -8.70 -10.08
CA ALA A 219 -12.52 -8.32 -10.58
C ALA A 219 -12.51 -8.10 -12.10
N VAL A 220 -13.23 -8.92 -12.85
CA VAL A 220 -13.39 -8.75 -14.32
C VAL A 220 -14.16 -7.48 -14.64
N GLU A 221 -15.25 -7.21 -13.91
CA GLU A 221 -16.04 -5.99 -14.07
C GLU A 221 -15.20 -4.72 -13.78
N ALA A 222 -14.37 -4.77 -12.74
CA ALA A 222 -13.47 -3.67 -12.40
C ALA A 222 -12.44 -3.37 -13.50
N VAL A 223 -11.89 -4.43 -14.14
CA VAL A 223 -11.00 -4.27 -15.30
C VAL A 223 -11.73 -3.62 -16.46
N ASN A 224 -12.93 -4.07 -16.78
CA ASN A 224 -13.73 -3.54 -17.89
C ASN A 224 -14.09 -2.07 -17.65
N LEU A 225 -14.51 -1.73 -16.42
CA LEU A 225 -14.82 -0.36 -16.02
C LEU A 225 -13.60 0.56 -16.16
N PHE A 226 -12.44 0.13 -15.64
CA PHE A 226 -11.21 0.90 -15.74
C PHE A 226 -10.77 1.10 -17.19
N ASN A 227 -10.76 0.04 -17.98
CA ASN A 227 -10.30 0.07 -19.37
C ASN A 227 -11.22 0.93 -20.25
N SER A 228 -12.53 0.84 -20.06
CA SER A 228 -13.48 1.73 -20.71
C SER A 228 -13.25 3.21 -20.36
N ALA A 229 -12.96 3.50 -19.07
CA ALA A 229 -12.59 4.86 -18.68
C ALA A 229 -11.25 5.30 -19.29
N ALA A 230 -10.29 4.39 -19.46
CA ALA A 230 -9.00 4.69 -20.10
C ALA A 230 -9.17 5.06 -21.59
N GLU A 231 -10.06 4.37 -22.30
CA GLU A 231 -10.37 4.63 -23.71
C GLU A 231 -11.12 5.95 -23.92
N ASN A 232 -12.05 6.27 -23.02
CA ASN A 232 -12.88 7.50 -23.10
C ASN A 232 -12.22 8.76 -22.50
N GLY A 233 -11.01 8.61 -21.94
CA GLY A 233 -10.30 9.66 -21.22
C GLY A 233 -10.74 9.76 -19.76
N PHE A 234 -9.76 9.73 -18.84
CA PHE A 234 -10.01 9.90 -17.41
C PHE A 234 -10.38 11.35 -17.11
N THR A 235 -11.43 11.52 -16.33
CA THR A 235 -11.86 12.83 -15.82
C THR A 235 -12.00 12.80 -14.30
N GLU A 236 -11.95 13.97 -13.68
CA GLU A 236 -12.14 14.12 -12.22
C GLU A 236 -13.50 13.60 -11.72
N THR A 237 -14.48 13.41 -12.61
CA THR A 237 -15.80 12.85 -12.29
C THR A 237 -15.75 11.38 -11.85
N LEU A 238 -14.65 10.69 -12.14
CA LEU A 238 -14.39 9.31 -11.69
C LEU A 238 -13.84 9.24 -10.26
N ALA A 239 -13.56 10.38 -9.64
CA ALA A 239 -13.16 10.43 -8.26
C ALA A 239 -14.36 10.21 -7.33
N SER A 240 -14.16 9.41 -6.28
CA SER A 240 -15.17 9.12 -5.24
C SER A 240 -14.63 9.54 -3.87
N PRO A 241 -14.57 10.89 -3.58
CA PRO A 241 -14.02 11.35 -2.32
C PRO A 241 -14.91 10.93 -1.15
N ALA A 242 -14.31 10.19 -0.21
CA ALA A 242 -14.94 9.76 1.04
C ALA A 242 -13.89 9.69 2.16
N PRO A 243 -14.27 9.82 3.44
CA PRO A 243 -13.33 9.77 4.56
C PRO A 243 -12.41 8.55 4.50
N ASP A 244 -12.98 7.35 4.40
CA ASP A 244 -12.22 6.09 4.40
C ASP A 244 -11.37 5.92 3.14
N ALA A 245 -11.89 6.27 1.96
CA ALA A 245 -11.19 6.17 0.69
C ALA A 245 -9.99 7.14 0.63
N CYS A 246 -10.14 8.35 1.19
CA CYS A 246 -9.14 9.41 1.10
C CYS A 246 -8.13 9.40 2.26
N LYS A 247 -8.45 8.81 3.41
CA LYS A 247 -7.58 8.79 4.60
C LYS A 247 -6.15 8.33 4.29
N TRP A 248 -6.02 7.31 3.48
CA TRP A 248 -4.73 6.71 3.10
C TRP A 248 -4.38 6.90 1.62
N CYS A 249 -5.07 7.82 0.94
CA CYS A 249 -4.77 8.12 -0.45
C CYS A 249 -3.51 9.00 -0.56
N PRO A 250 -2.47 8.58 -1.29
CA PRO A 250 -1.25 9.38 -1.42
C PRO A 250 -1.42 10.60 -2.34
N TYR A 251 -2.51 10.65 -3.10
CA TYR A 251 -2.75 11.66 -4.15
C TYR A 251 -3.61 12.83 -3.68
N ARG A 252 -3.85 12.99 -2.39
CA ARG A 252 -4.71 14.05 -1.84
C ARG A 252 -4.31 15.45 -2.31
N THR A 253 -3.01 15.72 -2.37
CA THR A 253 -2.46 17.01 -2.83
C THR A 253 -2.73 17.29 -4.30
N ALA A 254 -2.87 16.27 -5.13
CA ALA A 254 -3.12 16.38 -6.56
C ALA A 254 -4.61 16.17 -6.93
N CYS A 255 -5.46 15.85 -5.94
CA CYS A 255 -6.87 15.49 -6.18
C CYS A 255 -7.80 16.67 -5.90
N ARG A 256 -8.21 17.40 -6.94
CA ARG A 256 -9.15 18.51 -6.81
C ARG A 256 -10.52 18.08 -6.25
N PRO A 257 -11.12 16.96 -6.71
CA PRO A 257 -12.37 16.48 -6.12
C PRO A 257 -12.29 16.26 -4.61
N PHE A 258 -11.17 15.71 -4.10
CA PHE A 258 -10.95 15.58 -2.66
C PHE A 258 -10.91 16.95 -1.97
N LEU A 259 -10.12 17.89 -2.48
CA LEU A 259 -9.97 19.22 -1.87
C LEU A 259 -11.29 20.00 -1.83
N LEU A 260 -12.15 19.82 -2.84
CA LEU A 260 -13.50 20.44 -2.90
C LEU A 260 -14.50 19.75 -1.97
N SER A 261 -14.41 18.43 -1.78
CA SER A 261 -15.38 17.62 -1.04
C SER A 261 -15.01 17.39 0.42
N CYS A 262 -13.72 17.55 0.77
CA CYS A 262 -13.22 17.32 2.11
C CYS A 262 -13.95 18.22 3.11
N LYS A 263 -14.34 17.64 4.26
CA LYS A 263 -15.03 18.34 5.34
C LYS A 263 -14.13 18.42 6.57
N LYS A 264 -14.40 19.38 7.43
CA LYS A 264 -13.61 19.62 8.65
C LYS A 264 -13.65 18.44 9.63
N ASP A 265 -14.74 17.67 9.62
CA ASP A 265 -14.97 16.50 10.48
C ASP A 265 -14.36 15.18 9.92
N TRP A 266 -13.77 15.23 8.73
CA TRP A 266 -13.04 14.07 8.23
C TRP A 266 -11.74 13.89 9.03
N GLU A 267 -11.55 12.71 9.59
CA GLU A 267 -10.31 12.34 10.31
C GLU A 267 -9.14 12.08 9.35
N ILE A 268 -8.82 13.07 8.54
CA ILE A 268 -7.75 13.03 7.55
C ILE A 268 -6.70 14.07 7.97
N SER A 269 -5.42 13.72 7.83
CA SER A 269 -4.33 14.66 8.07
C SER A 269 -4.49 15.94 7.23
N HIS A 270 -4.04 17.04 7.78
CA HIS A 270 -4.18 18.37 7.19
C HIS A 270 -3.75 18.40 5.72
N THR A 271 -4.60 18.95 4.88
CA THR A 271 -4.31 19.19 3.46
C THR A 271 -4.80 20.56 3.09
N VAL A 272 -3.95 21.34 2.43
CA VAL A 272 -4.28 22.71 1.94
C VAL A 272 -3.86 22.90 0.50
N LEU A 273 -4.62 23.70 -0.24
CA LEU A 273 -4.23 24.31 -1.50
C LEU A 273 -4.10 25.81 -1.26
N PHE A 274 -2.99 26.41 -1.64
CA PHE A 274 -2.71 27.81 -1.41
C PHE A 274 -2.00 28.46 -2.59
N ARG A 275 -2.23 29.76 -2.79
CA ARG A 275 -1.49 30.58 -3.75
C ARG A 275 -0.38 31.33 -3.01
N VAL A 276 0.82 31.21 -3.51
CA VAL A 276 2.04 31.78 -2.91
C VAL A 276 2.00 33.31 -3.00
N THR A 277 2.29 33.97 -1.89
CA THR A 277 2.43 35.42 -1.79
C THR A 277 3.88 35.85 -1.49
N SER A 278 4.64 35.01 -0.78
CA SER A 278 6.06 35.20 -0.57
C SER A 278 6.78 33.86 -0.38
N ALA A 279 8.05 33.81 -0.74
CA ALA A 279 8.90 32.66 -0.49
C ALA A 279 10.34 33.09 -0.26
N ALA A 280 10.97 32.54 0.77
CA ALA A 280 12.34 32.81 1.13
C ALA A 280 13.01 31.58 1.75
N VAL A 281 14.32 31.57 1.85
CA VAL A 281 15.08 30.60 2.62
C VAL A 281 15.69 31.29 3.83
N HIS A 282 15.37 30.77 5.03
CA HIS A 282 15.93 31.22 6.28
C HIS A 282 16.56 30.03 6.99
N ASP A 283 17.81 30.15 7.42
CA ASP A 283 18.53 29.10 8.15
C ASP A 283 18.42 27.72 7.44
N HIS A 284 18.65 27.69 6.13
CA HIS A 284 18.55 26.52 5.27
C HIS A 284 17.14 25.88 5.17
N ARG A 285 16.08 26.57 5.65
CA ARG A 285 14.70 26.11 5.54
C ARG A 285 13.90 27.04 4.64
N SER A 286 13.05 26.44 3.82
CA SER A 286 12.05 27.19 3.06
C SER A 286 11.03 27.80 4.03
N VAL A 287 10.72 29.09 3.85
CA VAL A 287 9.58 29.76 4.48
C VAL A 287 8.72 30.30 3.35
N VAL A 288 7.52 29.75 3.22
CA VAL A 288 6.61 30.14 2.12
C VAL A 288 5.30 30.60 2.74
N GLU A 289 4.89 31.80 2.34
CA GLU A 289 3.60 32.35 2.71
C GLU A 289 2.65 32.27 1.50
N GLY A 290 1.37 32.09 1.79
CA GLY A 290 0.35 32.06 0.77
C GLY A 290 -1.04 32.30 1.33
N VAL A 291 -2.01 32.42 0.43
CA VAL A 291 -3.42 32.51 0.77
C VAL A 291 -4.11 31.20 0.42
N VAL A 292 -4.76 30.60 1.40
CA VAL A 292 -5.48 29.33 1.21
C VAL A 292 -6.65 29.53 0.24
N THR A 293 -6.74 28.64 -0.73
CA THR A 293 -7.84 28.59 -1.71
C THR A 293 -8.75 27.38 -1.48
N LEU A 294 -8.24 26.29 -0.88
CA LEU A 294 -8.99 25.11 -0.44
C LEU A 294 -8.32 24.50 0.78
N PRO A 295 -9.04 23.83 1.67
CA PRO A 295 -10.49 23.61 1.68
C PRO A 295 -11.28 24.87 2.10
N ASN A 296 -12.59 24.86 1.84
CA ASN A 296 -13.46 26.03 1.98
C ASN A 296 -13.45 26.68 3.38
N TRP A 297 -13.24 25.91 4.46
CA TRP A 297 -13.22 26.46 5.84
C TRP A 297 -11.95 27.24 6.19
N HIS A 298 -10.96 27.26 5.32
CA HIS A 298 -9.73 28.03 5.45
C HIS A 298 -9.52 29.07 4.34
N VAL A 299 -10.47 29.19 3.39
CA VAL A 299 -10.36 30.12 2.26
C VAL A 299 -10.06 31.55 2.73
N ASN A 300 -9.17 32.22 2.03
CA ASN A 300 -8.67 33.56 2.29
C ASN A 300 -7.85 33.71 3.60
N GLN A 301 -7.57 32.65 4.32
CA GLN A 301 -6.66 32.71 5.46
C GLN A 301 -5.21 32.67 4.97
N THR A 302 -4.33 33.38 5.67
CA THR A 302 -2.89 33.27 5.45
C THR A 302 -2.40 31.89 5.89
N PHE A 303 -1.50 31.32 5.11
CA PHE A 303 -0.83 30.06 5.42
C PHE A 303 0.67 30.26 5.34
N VAL A 304 1.38 29.96 6.42
CA VAL A 304 2.83 30.05 6.50
C VAL A 304 3.38 28.64 6.69
N SER A 305 4.19 28.18 5.74
CA SER A 305 4.84 26.87 5.78
C SER A 305 6.34 27.01 6.04
N VAL A 306 6.89 26.21 6.96
CA VAL A 306 8.32 26.22 7.32
C VAL A 306 8.94 24.85 7.05
N GLY A 307 10.01 24.84 6.25
CA GLY A 307 10.79 23.62 5.95
C GLY A 307 10.07 22.61 5.06
N PHE A 308 9.04 23.02 4.32
CA PHE A 308 8.33 22.12 3.40
C PHE A 308 9.24 21.66 2.26
N PRO A 309 9.11 20.39 1.82
CA PRO A 309 9.96 19.82 0.78
C PRO A 309 9.47 20.21 -0.62
N PHE A 310 9.60 21.48 -0.99
CA PHE A 310 9.34 21.92 -2.35
C PHE A 310 10.46 21.43 -3.27
N GLU A 311 10.10 21.02 -4.50
CA GLU A 311 11.10 20.63 -5.53
C GLU A 311 12.03 21.81 -5.86
N GLU A 312 11.43 23.00 -5.99
CA GLU A 312 12.10 24.29 -6.15
C GLU A 312 11.40 25.29 -5.24
N LEU A 313 12.11 26.35 -4.82
CA LEU A 313 11.47 27.40 -4.03
C LEU A 313 10.30 28.01 -4.82
N PRO A 314 9.07 27.97 -4.27
CA PRO A 314 7.90 28.48 -4.98
C PRO A 314 8.01 29.94 -5.39
N SER A 315 7.48 30.28 -6.55
CA SER A 315 7.38 31.68 -7.01
C SER A 315 6.06 32.30 -6.63
N VAL A 316 6.04 33.61 -6.42
CA VAL A 316 4.82 34.36 -6.13
C VAL A 316 3.80 34.16 -7.25
N GLY A 317 2.55 33.89 -6.85
CA GLY A 317 1.44 33.59 -7.76
C GLY A 317 1.26 32.12 -8.10
N GLU A 318 2.24 31.26 -7.85
CA GLU A 318 2.07 29.83 -8.05
C GLU A 318 1.07 29.22 -7.07
N THR A 319 0.43 28.13 -7.47
CA THR A 319 -0.50 27.38 -6.63
C THR A 319 0.14 26.06 -6.22
N TRP A 320 0.17 25.80 -4.94
CA TRP A 320 0.73 24.61 -4.34
C TRP A 320 -0.24 23.94 -3.38
N ALA A 321 -0.19 22.62 -3.30
CA ALA A 321 -0.86 21.87 -2.26
C ALA A 321 0.15 21.23 -1.31
N ALA A 322 -0.23 21.06 -0.05
CA ALA A 322 0.57 20.36 0.95
C ALA A 322 -0.31 19.49 1.85
N THR A 323 0.24 18.36 2.31
CA THR A 323 -0.41 17.45 3.26
C THR A 323 0.58 16.86 4.26
N ASP A 324 0.07 16.26 5.32
CA ASP A 324 0.85 15.53 6.34
C ASP A 324 1.90 16.41 7.06
N TYR A 325 1.55 17.63 7.37
CA TYR A 325 2.36 18.57 8.14
C TYR A 325 1.88 18.69 9.59
N VAL A 326 2.72 19.27 10.45
CA VAL A 326 2.42 19.55 11.86
C VAL A 326 1.94 20.99 12.00
N GLY A 327 0.97 21.23 12.87
CA GLY A 327 0.32 22.53 13.05
C GLY A 327 -0.94 22.62 12.21
N GLY A 328 -1.23 23.80 11.69
CA GLY A 328 -2.45 24.06 10.92
C GLY A 328 -2.40 25.39 10.18
N VAL A 329 -3.56 25.92 9.82
CA VAL A 329 -3.69 27.29 9.34
C VAL A 329 -3.81 28.18 10.59
N PRO A 330 -3.06 29.27 10.75
CA PRO A 330 -2.20 29.91 9.74
C PRO A 330 -0.76 29.40 9.64
N SER A 331 -0.27 28.58 10.55
CA SER A 331 1.15 28.22 10.58
C SER A 331 1.38 26.70 10.65
N ALA A 332 2.25 26.21 9.79
CA ALA A 332 2.58 24.80 9.65
C ALA A 332 4.10 24.58 9.54
N VAL A 333 4.56 23.46 10.10
CA VAL A 333 5.95 23.02 9.99
C VAL A 333 5.99 21.67 9.31
N ALA A 334 6.98 21.45 8.46
CA ALA A 334 7.18 20.15 7.83
C ALA A 334 7.38 19.05 8.87
N SER A 335 6.75 17.93 8.64
CA SER A 335 7.14 16.66 9.24
C SER A 335 7.95 15.84 8.22
N TRP A 336 8.51 14.72 8.67
CA TRP A 336 9.32 13.88 7.76
C TRP A 336 8.50 13.34 6.58
N ASN A 337 7.18 13.21 6.72
CA ASN A 337 6.27 12.70 5.69
C ASN A 337 5.41 13.79 4.99
N THR A 338 5.77 15.06 5.12
CA THR A 338 5.09 16.15 4.41
C THR A 338 5.27 16.01 2.90
N ILE A 339 4.17 16.08 2.17
CA ILE A 339 4.14 16.03 0.70
C ILE A 339 3.67 17.38 0.18
N THR A 340 4.38 17.91 -0.82
CA THR A 340 3.97 19.08 -1.58
C THR A 340 3.72 18.71 -3.04
N PHE A 341 2.83 19.45 -3.69
CA PHE A 341 2.50 19.27 -5.11
C PHE A 341 2.25 20.63 -5.75
N ARG A 342 2.97 20.91 -6.85
CA ARG A 342 2.75 22.11 -7.65
C ARG A 342 1.58 21.90 -8.60
N TRP A 343 0.58 22.74 -8.50
CA TRP A 343 -0.55 22.72 -9.41
C TRP A 343 -0.20 23.43 -10.72
N PRO A 344 -0.63 22.88 -11.87
CA PRO A 344 -0.50 23.58 -13.14
C PRO A 344 -1.16 24.96 -13.08
N SER A 345 -0.54 25.95 -13.70
CA SER A 345 -1.18 27.25 -13.93
C SER A 345 -2.41 27.03 -14.80
N SER A 346 -3.57 27.47 -14.31
CA SER A 346 -4.85 27.41 -15.05
C SER A 346 -4.83 28.38 -16.22
#